data_94f9b2f64f5c0b94d0fc38ea0836a3ee
#
_entry.id   94f9b2f64f5c0b94d0fc38ea0836a3ee
#
_cell.length_a   1.000
_cell.length_b   1.000
_cell.length_c   1.000
_cell.angle_alpha   90.00
_cell.angle_beta   90.00
_cell.angle_gamma   90.00
#
_symmetry.space_group_name_H-M   'P 1'
#
loop_
_entity.id
_entity.type
_entity.pdbx_description
1 polymer ?
#
loop_
_entity_poly.entity_id
_entity_poly.type
_entity_poly.pdbx_seq_one_letter_code
_entity_poly.pdbx_strand_id
1 'polypeptide(L)'
;GEYRNNAALTPPMGWSSWNTFRNNINEQLILDTADAMKKSGLLDAGYQYVNLDDCWHSSVRDKDGRLQGDLKLFSSGIKSLVQKLNEKGFKAGIYSSNGTLTCEDLPASLGNERIDAETFADWGIEYFKYDYCHHKLISSLAPNIDKVIISGDKLTEDVVLEAENGELYGTAKVITDEKGSYISHLDSGNGSVRFSFVNVPEDGEYVLTVVFVKSANKKKKYLEITVNADESYPMEFPETKAWSREGRTQTLISLNKGDNTIELKNPIGSPMDSAATQYKNMGKELKRATKLYAEKYNVPEKPIVYSICEW
;
A
#
# COMPACT_ATOMS: atom_id res chain seq x y z
N GLY A 1 6.12 -19.29 -0.93
CA GLY A 1 5.17 -18.60 -1.55
C GLY A 1 5.56 -17.27 -2.19
N GLU A 2 4.62 -16.75 -2.86
CA GLU A 2 4.67 -15.55 -3.68
C GLU A 2 5.17 -14.29 -2.93
N TYR A 3 5.05 -14.29 -1.60
CA TYR A 3 5.41 -13.14 -0.75
C TYR A 3 6.73 -13.31 0.01
N ARG A 4 7.45 -14.40 -0.21
CA ARG A 4 8.76 -14.59 0.42
C ARG A 4 9.79 -13.65 -0.20
N ASN A 5 10.55 -12.97 0.66
CA ASN A 5 11.63 -12.07 0.26
C ASN A 5 12.97 -12.43 0.92
N ASN A 6 13.05 -13.59 1.57
CA ASN A 6 14.23 -14.11 2.27
C ASN A 6 14.77 -13.20 3.40
N ALA A 7 13.95 -12.26 3.90
CA ALA A 7 14.39 -11.30 4.91
C ALA A 7 14.46 -11.87 6.34
N ALA A 8 13.70 -12.93 6.64
CA ALA A 8 13.64 -13.52 7.98
C ALA A 8 13.78 -15.04 7.92
N LEU A 9 14.91 -15.52 7.41
CA LEU A 9 15.22 -16.94 7.39
C LEU A 9 15.39 -17.54 8.80
N THR A 10 15.82 -16.70 9.74
CA THR A 10 15.83 -16.95 11.19
C THR A 10 15.02 -15.85 11.89
N PRO A 11 14.49 -16.09 13.11
CA PRO A 11 13.78 -15.06 13.84
C PRO A 11 14.62 -13.78 13.99
N PRO A 12 14.10 -12.61 13.59
CA PRO A 12 14.81 -11.35 13.75
C PRO A 12 14.92 -11.00 15.23
N MET A 13 16.13 -10.65 15.69
CA MET A 13 16.38 -10.25 17.06
C MET A 13 16.84 -8.79 17.08
N GLY A 14 16.32 -8.02 18.02
CA GLY A 14 16.64 -6.62 18.14
C GLY A 14 15.95 -5.97 19.32
N TRP A 15 16.08 -4.65 19.38
CA TRP A 15 15.47 -3.80 20.37
C TRP A 15 14.39 -2.92 19.72
N SER A 16 13.30 -2.71 20.44
CA SER A 16 12.22 -1.81 20.03
C SER A 16 12.01 -0.73 21.08
N SER A 17 11.79 0.50 20.64
CA SER A 17 11.69 1.67 21.52
C SER A 17 10.48 1.67 22.46
N TRP A 18 9.37 1.01 22.08
CA TRP A 18 8.11 1.12 22.81
C TRP A 18 8.16 0.59 24.25
N ASN A 19 8.70 -0.60 24.43
CA ASN A 19 8.69 -1.24 25.74
C ASN A 19 9.54 -0.51 26.80
N THR A 20 10.55 0.23 26.35
CA THR A 20 11.47 0.94 27.25
C THR A 20 11.10 2.40 27.43
N PHE A 21 10.80 3.09 26.33
CA PHE A 21 10.66 4.54 26.33
C PHE A 21 9.26 5.04 25.92
N ARG A 22 8.41 4.14 25.37
CA ARG A 22 7.09 4.50 24.83
C ARG A 22 7.17 5.69 23.89
N ASN A 23 6.50 6.80 24.20
CA ASN A 23 6.49 8.02 23.39
C ASN A 23 7.67 8.97 23.65
N ASN A 24 8.54 8.65 24.62
CA ASN A 24 9.69 9.50 24.99
C ASN A 24 10.95 9.10 24.22
N ILE A 25 10.94 9.25 22.91
CA ILE A 25 12.06 8.92 22.05
C ILE A 25 12.57 10.15 21.30
N ASN A 26 13.85 10.14 21.01
CA ASN A 26 14.50 11.11 20.14
C ASN A 26 15.73 10.47 19.47
N GLU A 27 16.29 11.17 18.51
CA GLU A 27 17.42 10.71 17.72
C GLU A 27 18.62 10.31 18.57
N GLN A 28 19.01 11.14 19.53
CA GLN A 28 20.16 10.88 20.39
C GLN A 28 19.95 9.65 21.27
N LEU A 29 18.77 9.48 21.83
CA LEU A 29 18.42 8.33 22.65
C LEU A 29 18.52 7.00 21.86
N ILE A 30 18.09 7.00 20.63
CA ILE A 30 18.20 5.84 19.73
C ILE A 30 19.66 5.51 19.44
N LEU A 31 20.47 6.52 19.15
CA LEU A 31 21.91 6.32 18.91
C LEU A 31 22.64 5.83 20.16
N ASP A 32 22.34 6.40 21.33
CA ASP A 32 22.92 5.97 22.61
C ASP A 32 22.53 4.52 22.95
N THR A 33 21.29 4.13 22.66
CA THR A 33 20.82 2.76 22.84
C THR A 33 21.59 1.79 21.94
N ALA A 34 21.79 2.15 20.67
CA ALA A 34 22.59 1.35 19.75
C ALA A 34 24.03 1.19 20.23
N ASP A 35 24.66 2.26 20.70
CA ASP A 35 26.01 2.21 21.26
C ASP A 35 26.08 1.30 22.50
N ALA A 36 25.08 1.38 23.38
CA ALA A 36 24.99 0.51 24.56
C ALA A 36 24.80 -0.97 24.18
N MET A 37 23.98 -1.26 23.17
CA MET A 37 23.80 -2.64 22.63
C MET A 37 25.12 -3.19 22.09
N LYS A 38 25.85 -2.38 21.35
CA LYS A 38 27.16 -2.78 20.80
C LYS A 38 28.17 -3.03 21.89
N LYS A 39 28.28 -2.13 22.86
CA LYS A 39 29.22 -2.22 23.99
C LYS A 39 28.93 -3.42 24.91
N SER A 40 27.65 -3.76 25.08
CA SER A 40 27.23 -4.89 25.93
C SER A 40 27.36 -6.25 25.24
N GLY A 41 27.73 -6.31 23.95
CA GLY A 41 27.86 -7.54 23.18
C GLY A 41 26.56 -8.06 22.58
N LEU A 42 25.45 -7.33 22.69
CA LEU A 42 24.16 -7.75 22.12
C LEU A 42 24.21 -7.83 20.60
N LEU A 43 24.90 -6.90 19.93
CA LEU A 43 25.06 -6.95 18.48
C LEU A 43 25.80 -8.23 18.05
N ASP A 44 26.91 -8.56 18.70
CA ASP A 44 27.69 -9.78 18.42
C ASP A 44 26.89 -11.06 18.73
N ALA A 45 25.95 -10.99 19.68
CA ALA A 45 25.03 -12.08 19.99
C ALA A 45 23.86 -12.23 19.01
N GLY A 46 23.77 -11.37 17.98
CA GLY A 46 22.76 -11.46 16.94
C GLY A 46 21.58 -10.50 17.07
N TYR A 47 21.59 -9.61 18.07
CA TYR A 47 20.56 -8.56 18.22
C TYR A 47 20.88 -7.38 17.30
N GLN A 48 20.60 -7.53 16.02
CA GLN A 48 21.05 -6.63 14.97
C GLN A 48 20.05 -5.55 14.54
N TYR A 49 18.81 -5.59 15.05
CA TYR A 49 17.77 -4.63 14.70
C TYR A 49 17.59 -3.58 15.80
N VAL A 50 17.53 -2.32 15.39
CA VAL A 50 17.11 -1.19 16.22
C VAL A 50 15.84 -0.64 15.59
N ASN A 51 14.69 -0.84 16.25
CA ASN A 51 13.37 -0.55 15.71
C ASN A 51 12.76 0.67 16.39
N LEU A 52 12.40 1.67 15.59
CA LEU A 52 11.58 2.80 16.01
C LEU A 52 10.12 2.34 16.02
N ASP A 53 9.51 2.32 17.18
CA ASP A 53 8.07 2.10 17.35
C ASP A 53 7.31 3.41 17.18
N ASP A 54 6.05 3.52 17.60
CA ASP A 54 5.26 4.73 17.46
C ASP A 54 5.96 5.98 18.03
N CYS A 55 5.51 7.15 17.65
CA CYS A 55 6.03 8.47 18.06
C CYS A 55 7.34 8.92 17.41
N TRP A 56 7.79 8.29 16.34
CA TRP A 56 8.89 8.83 15.53
C TRP A 56 8.41 9.90 14.54
N HIS A 57 7.12 9.91 14.20
CA HIS A 57 6.51 10.73 13.13
C HIS A 57 6.36 12.20 13.51
N SER A 58 6.48 13.07 12.52
CA SER A 58 5.85 14.40 12.56
C SER A 58 4.32 14.25 12.55
N SER A 59 3.63 15.23 13.10
CA SER A 59 2.16 15.30 13.07
C SER A 59 1.59 15.54 11.67
N VAL A 60 2.42 15.93 10.71
CA VAL A 60 2.04 16.19 9.32
C VAL A 60 3.02 15.53 8.36
N ARG A 61 2.53 15.13 7.20
CA ARG A 61 3.38 14.70 6.08
C ARG A 61 4.11 15.90 5.48
N ASP A 62 5.18 15.66 4.75
CA ASP A 62 5.89 16.72 4.06
C ASP A 62 5.10 17.25 2.84
N LYS A 63 5.66 18.25 2.16
CA LYS A 63 5.05 18.88 0.97
C LYS A 63 4.77 17.91 -0.19
N ASP A 64 5.50 16.80 -0.25
CA ASP A 64 5.37 15.78 -1.29
C ASP A 64 4.45 14.61 -0.84
N GLY A 65 3.83 14.73 0.33
CA GLY A 65 2.94 13.72 0.91
C GLY A 65 3.65 12.57 1.62
N ARG A 66 4.96 12.64 1.81
CA ARG A 66 5.75 11.62 2.47
C ARG A 66 5.69 11.73 3.99
N LEU A 67 5.77 10.61 4.67
CA LEU A 67 6.04 10.59 6.10
C LEU A 67 7.41 11.22 6.38
N GLN A 68 7.53 11.88 7.53
CA GLN A 68 8.78 12.46 7.99
C GLN A 68 8.90 12.27 9.50
N GLY A 69 10.12 12.26 10.01
CA GLY A 69 10.37 12.24 11.44
C GLY A 69 9.90 13.53 12.12
N ASP A 70 9.60 13.46 13.41
CA ASP A 70 9.32 14.64 14.19
C ASP A 70 10.48 15.64 14.04
N LEU A 71 10.15 16.89 13.68
CA LEU A 71 11.15 17.89 13.28
C LEU A 71 12.05 18.36 14.42
N LYS A 72 11.65 18.14 15.68
CA LYS A 72 12.45 18.46 16.86
C LYS A 72 13.17 17.24 17.41
N LEU A 73 12.48 16.11 17.51
CA LEU A 73 13.02 14.89 18.13
C LEU A 73 13.98 14.16 17.19
N PHE A 74 13.76 14.25 15.88
CA PHE A 74 14.57 13.64 14.83
C PHE A 74 15.02 14.70 13.81
N SER A 75 15.65 15.74 14.28
CA SER A 75 15.99 16.93 13.49
C SER A 75 16.92 16.67 12.30
N SER A 76 17.74 15.62 12.35
CA SER A 76 18.61 15.20 11.24
C SER A 76 17.85 14.37 10.18
N GLY A 77 16.60 13.98 10.44
CA GLY A 77 15.78 13.15 9.60
C GLY A 77 16.01 11.65 9.83
N ILE A 78 14.99 10.86 9.47
CA ILE A 78 15.04 9.40 9.69
C ILE A 78 16.07 8.74 8.78
N LYS A 79 16.20 9.16 7.54
CA LYS A 79 17.21 8.63 6.61
C LYS A 79 18.62 8.73 7.18
N SER A 80 18.97 9.88 7.76
CA SER A 80 20.26 10.11 8.42
C SER A 80 20.46 9.20 9.63
N LEU A 81 19.42 9.04 10.45
CA LEU A 81 19.45 8.14 11.61
C LEU A 81 19.68 6.69 11.19
N VAL A 82 18.95 6.20 10.19
CA VAL A 82 19.12 4.85 9.64
C VAL A 82 20.56 4.65 9.15
N GLN A 83 21.12 5.62 8.44
CA GLN A 83 22.49 5.57 7.95
C GLN A 83 23.50 5.45 9.09
N LYS A 84 23.33 6.23 10.16
CA LYS A 84 24.17 6.14 11.36
C LYS A 84 24.04 4.79 12.07
N LEU A 85 22.85 4.23 12.15
CA LEU A 85 22.62 2.88 12.70
C LEU A 85 23.31 1.81 11.85
N ASN A 86 23.23 1.91 10.52
CA ASN A 86 23.93 1.01 9.60
C ASN A 86 25.44 1.08 9.77
N GLU A 87 26.01 2.26 9.94
CA GLU A 87 27.45 2.46 10.20
C GLU A 87 27.91 1.80 11.50
N LYS A 88 27.01 1.70 12.49
CA LYS A 88 27.27 1.00 13.76
C LYS A 88 27.08 -0.53 13.65
N GLY A 89 26.64 -1.04 12.50
CA GLY A 89 26.41 -2.46 12.25
C GLY A 89 24.98 -2.93 12.47
N PHE A 90 24.05 -2.02 12.74
CA PHE A 90 22.63 -2.34 12.96
C PHE A 90 21.80 -2.17 11.68
N LYS A 91 20.73 -2.95 11.62
CA LYS A 91 19.60 -2.73 10.71
C LYS A 91 18.55 -1.90 11.43
N ALA A 92 17.90 -1.01 10.72
CA ALA A 92 16.87 -0.14 11.28
C ALA A 92 15.47 -0.61 10.93
N GLY A 93 14.58 -0.54 11.90
CA GLY A 93 13.16 -0.80 11.73
C GLY A 93 12.31 0.44 11.97
N ILE A 94 11.09 0.43 11.45
CA ILE A 94 10.13 1.51 11.54
C ILE A 94 8.73 0.96 11.83
N TYR A 95 7.82 1.85 12.22
CA TYR A 95 6.46 1.55 12.62
C TYR A 95 5.45 2.38 11.83
N SER A 96 4.34 1.76 11.48
CA SER A 96 3.11 2.44 11.05
C SER A 96 1.89 1.61 11.43
N SER A 97 0.70 2.08 11.07
CA SER A 97 -0.55 1.36 11.27
C SER A 97 -1.36 1.29 9.97
N ASN A 98 -2.23 0.30 9.87
CA ASN A 98 -3.10 0.11 8.71
C ASN A 98 -4.32 1.03 8.70
N GLY A 99 -4.48 1.88 9.69
CA GLY A 99 -5.50 2.92 9.74
C GLY A 99 -5.01 4.25 9.17
N THR A 100 -5.78 5.31 9.41
CA THR A 100 -5.42 6.68 9.05
C THR A 100 -4.46 7.33 10.03
N LEU A 101 -4.46 6.83 11.28
CA LEU A 101 -3.61 7.29 12.37
C LEU A 101 -2.96 6.08 13.07
N THR A 102 -1.81 6.32 13.68
CA THR A 102 -1.18 5.37 14.60
C THR A 102 -1.91 5.32 15.94
N CYS A 103 -1.51 4.42 16.85
CA CYS A 103 -2.10 4.37 18.18
C CYS A 103 -1.94 5.67 18.97
N GLU A 104 -0.90 6.44 18.70
CA GLU A 104 -0.63 7.76 19.28
C GLU A 104 -1.13 8.93 18.39
N ASP A 105 -2.09 8.66 17.52
CA ASP A 105 -2.77 9.65 16.67
C ASP A 105 -1.86 10.41 15.68
N LEU A 106 -0.78 9.78 15.24
CA LEU A 106 0.13 10.31 14.23
C LEU A 106 -0.22 9.77 12.83
N PRO A 107 0.24 10.39 11.73
CA PRO A 107 -0.08 9.94 10.39
C PRO A 107 0.30 8.48 10.15
N ALA A 108 -0.66 7.67 9.71
CA ALA A 108 -0.48 6.26 9.37
C ALA A 108 -0.66 6.00 7.87
N SER A 109 -0.60 4.73 7.45
CA SER A 109 -0.35 4.39 6.06
C SER A 109 -1.57 4.07 5.21
N LEU A 110 -2.79 4.05 5.78
CA LEU A 110 -4.00 3.75 5.01
C LEU A 110 -4.19 4.74 3.85
N GLY A 111 -4.25 4.21 2.63
CA GLY A 111 -4.35 5.02 1.41
C GLY A 111 -3.02 5.60 0.93
N ASN A 112 -1.93 5.39 1.68
CA ASN A 112 -0.59 5.86 1.36
C ASN A 112 0.45 4.73 1.31
N GLU A 113 0.01 3.50 1.16
CA GLU A 113 0.86 2.30 1.24
C GLU A 113 2.01 2.39 0.24
N ARG A 114 1.74 2.85 -0.96
CA ARG A 114 2.74 2.95 -2.03
C ARG A 114 3.83 3.99 -1.71
N ILE A 115 3.42 5.21 -1.37
CA ILE A 115 4.38 6.28 -1.07
C ILE A 115 5.16 5.99 0.21
N ASP A 116 4.52 5.38 1.20
CA ASP A 116 5.18 5.04 2.46
C ASP A 116 6.19 3.90 2.27
N ALA A 117 5.84 2.86 1.50
CA ALA A 117 6.77 1.80 1.15
C ALA A 117 8.00 2.33 0.38
N GLU A 118 7.79 3.21 -0.58
CA GLU A 118 8.87 3.87 -1.32
C GLU A 118 9.75 4.71 -0.40
N THR A 119 9.16 5.42 0.54
CA THR A 119 9.86 6.22 1.55
C THR A 119 10.73 5.33 2.45
N PHE A 120 10.19 4.22 2.93
CA PHE A 120 10.94 3.28 3.78
C PHE A 120 12.10 2.63 3.03
N ALA A 121 11.90 2.27 1.77
CA ALA A 121 12.98 1.75 0.92
C ALA A 121 14.06 2.81 0.70
N ASP A 122 13.69 4.05 0.44
CA ASP A 122 14.64 5.17 0.29
C ASP A 122 15.44 5.43 1.57
N TRP A 123 14.85 5.25 2.73
CA TRP A 123 15.54 5.41 4.01
C TRP A 123 16.45 4.23 4.37
N GLY A 124 16.34 3.11 3.67
CA GLY A 124 17.11 1.90 3.97
C GLY A 124 16.56 1.08 5.13
N ILE A 125 15.27 1.16 5.39
CA ILE A 125 14.56 0.36 6.40
C ILE A 125 14.64 -1.12 6.03
N GLU A 126 14.88 -1.98 7.04
CA GLU A 126 14.97 -3.44 6.88
C GLU A 126 14.01 -4.21 7.80
N TYR A 127 13.23 -3.52 8.63
CA TYR A 127 12.17 -4.09 9.46
C TYR A 127 10.98 -3.12 9.52
N PHE A 128 9.77 -3.61 9.35
CA PHE A 128 8.57 -2.80 9.40
C PHE A 128 7.49 -3.46 10.24
N LYS A 129 7.12 -2.82 11.36
CA LYS A 129 5.98 -3.20 12.19
C LYS A 129 4.73 -2.47 11.70
N TYR A 130 3.73 -3.24 11.30
CA TYR A 130 2.46 -2.72 10.79
C TYR A 130 1.33 -3.09 11.76
N ASP A 131 0.85 -2.09 12.48
CA ASP A 131 -0.13 -2.23 13.55
C ASP A 131 -1.57 -2.10 13.05
N TYR A 132 -2.54 -2.23 13.96
CA TYR A 132 -3.98 -2.29 13.66
C TYR A 132 -4.74 -1.08 14.23
N CYS A 133 -4.08 -0.07 14.77
CA CYS A 133 -4.72 1.08 15.38
C CYS A 133 -5.50 1.90 14.38
N HIS A 134 -6.67 2.40 14.80
CA HIS A 134 -7.58 3.17 13.94
C HIS A 134 -7.95 2.46 12.63
N HIS A 135 -8.01 1.13 12.67
CA HIS A 135 -8.38 0.34 11.51
C HIS A 135 -9.74 0.80 10.95
N LYS A 136 -9.80 1.00 9.65
CA LYS A 136 -11.04 1.26 8.92
C LYS A 136 -11.38 0.08 8.06
N LEU A 137 -12.61 -0.39 8.19
CA LEU A 137 -13.12 -1.47 7.34
C LEU A 137 -13.15 -1.01 5.87
N ILE A 138 -12.62 -1.84 5.00
CA ILE A 138 -12.83 -1.70 3.57
C ILE A 138 -14.24 -2.23 3.26
N SER A 139 -15.00 -1.49 2.49
CA SER A 139 -16.37 -1.85 2.16
C SER A 139 -16.46 -3.11 1.31
N SER A 140 -17.38 -4.01 1.64
CA SER A 140 -17.73 -5.14 0.78
C SER A 140 -18.68 -4.76 -0.37
N LEU A 141 -19.06 -3.49 -0.46
CA LEU A 141 -19.92 -2.99 -1.52
C LEU A 141 -19.10 -2.51 -2.71
N ALA A 142 -19.59 -2.80 -3.92
CA ALA A 142 -18.98 -2.36 -5.17
C ALA A 142 -19.91 -1.41 -5.94
N PRO A 143 -19.38 -0.46 -6.72
CA PRO A 143 -20.19 0.36 -7.61
C PRO A 143 -20.65 -0.43 -8.84
N ASN A 144 -21.65 0.08 -9.54
CA ASN A 144 -21.94 -0.37 -10.90
C ASN A 144 -20.98 0.31 -11.87
N ILE A 145 -20.42 -0.42 -12.82
CA ILE A 145 -19.39 0.07 -13.74
C ILE A 145 -19.98 0.31 -15.12
N ASP A 146 -19.78 1.51 -15.64
CA ASP A 146 -20.08 1.85 -17.02
C ASP A 146 -18.93 1.45 -17.96
N LYS A 147 -17.73 1.93 -17.67
CA LYS A 147 -16.54 1.62 -18.46
C LYS A 147 -15.25 1.84 -17.66
N VAL A 148 -14.19 1.31 -18.23
CA VAL A 148 -12.81 1.56 -17.77
C VAL A 148 -12.04 2.24 -18.91
N ILE A 149 -11.29 3.28 -18.60
CA ILE A 149 -10.50 4.05 -19.56
C ILE A 149 -9.04 3.96 -19.17
N ILE A 150 -8.20 3.57 -20.12
CA ILE A 150 -6.73 3.64 -19.97
C ILE A 150 -6.26 4.85 -20.76
N SER A 151 -5.51 5.75 -20.09
CA SER A 151 -4.98 6.97 -20.68
C SER A 151 -3.53 7.21 -20.24
N GLY A 152 -2.85 8.12 -20.92
CA GLY A 152 -1.48 8.52 -20.61
C GLY A 152 -0.72 9.02 -21.82
N ASP A 153 0.45 9.61 -21.57
CA ASP A 153 1.28 10.28 -22.59
C ASP A 153 1.81 9.33 -23.67
N LYS A 154 1.87 8.03 -23.37
CA LYS A 154 2.31 6.98 -24.30
C LYS A 154 1.25 6.57 -25.31
N LEU A 155 0.02 7.00 -25.11
CA LEU A 155 -1.12 6.67 -25.98
C LEU A 155 -1.46 7.86 -26.89
N THR A 156 -1.75 7.58 -28.16
CA THR A 156 -2.31 8.57 -29.09
C THR A 156 -3.80 8.78 -28.86
N GLU A 157 -4.50 7.73 -28.41
CA GLU A 157 -5.91 7.73 -28.07
C GLU A 157 -6.12 6.92 -26.81
N ASP A 158 -7.11 7.30 -26.02
CA ASP A 158 -7.50 6.52 -24.84
C ASP A 158 -8.05 5.14 -25.26
N VAL A 159 -7.70 4.12 -24.47
CA VAL A 159 -8.29 2.78 -24.60
C VAL A 159 -9.55 2.74 -23.76
N VAL A 160 -10.70 2.63 -24.41
CA VAL A 160 -12.01 2.57 -23.73
C VAL A 160 -12.48 1.12 -23.69
N LEU A 161 -12.71 0.62 -22.47
CA LEU A 161 -13.21 -0.72 -22.21
C LEU A 161 -14.65 -0.59 -21.69
N GLU A 162 -15.61 -0.77 -22.59
CA GLU A 162 -17.02 -0.78 -22.19
C GLU A 162 -17.29 -1.99 -21.31
N ALA A 163 -18.00 -1.76 -20.20
CA ALA A 163 -18.16 -2.78 -19.16
C ALA A 163 -18.87 -4.04 -19.68
N GLU A 164 -19.88 -3.87 -20.51
CA GLU A 164 -20.64 -4.98 -21.12
C GLU A 164 -19.81 -5.87 -22.04
N ASN A 165 -18.66 -5.41 -22.51
CA ASN A 165 -17.74 -6.18 -23.37
C ASN A 165 -16.71 -6.98 -22.56
N GLY A 166 -16.69 -6.83 -21.22
CA GLY A 166 -15.85 -7.60 -20.34
C GLY A 166 -16.36 -9.04 -20.14
N GLU A 167 -15.45 -9.91 -19.74
CA GLU A 167 -15.78 -11.26 -19.33
C GLU A 167 -16.32 -11.25 -17.89
N LEU A 168 -17.53 -11.75 -17.68
CA LEU A 168 -18.20 -11.75 -16.38
C LEU A 168 -18.01 -13.07 -15.67
N TYR A 169 -17.71 -13.01 -14.37
CA TYR A 169 -17.56 -14.17 -13.50
C TYR A 169 -18.43 -14.04 -12.26
N GLY A 170 -18.89 -15.19 -11.76
CA GLY A 170 -19.67 -15.26 -10.54
C GLY A 170 -21.02 -14.54 -10.67
N THR A 171 -21.34 -13.69 -9.70
CA THR A 171 -22.60 -12.94 -9.64
C THR A 171 -22.65 -11.72 -10.55
N ALA A 172 -21.53 -11.34 -11.16
CA ALA A 172 -21.48 -10.19 -12.05
C ALA A 172 -22.46 -10.33 -13.22
N LYS A 173 -23.19 -9.27 -13.52
CA LYS A 173 -24.12 -9.25 -14.64
C LYS A 173 -24.28 -7.86 -15.22
N VAL A 174 -24.64 -7.81 -16.49
CA VAL A 174 -25.01 -6.58 -17.18
C VAL A 174 -26.45 -6.21 -16.82
N ILE A 175 -26.64 -4.96 -16.40
CA ILE A 175 -27.94 -4.33 -16.29
C ILE A 175 -28.03 -3.21 -17.33
N THR A 176 -29.21 -3.02 -17.92
CA THR A 176 -29.45 -2.00 -18.94
C THR A 176 -30.64 -1.14 -18.53
N ASP A 177 -30.48 0.16 -18.65
CA ASP A 177 -31.55 1.14 -18.47
C ASP A 177 -31.58 2.13 -19.66
N GLU A 178 -32.37 3.18 -19.53
CA GLU A 178 -32.50 4.21 -20.57
C GLU A 178 -31.21 4.95 -20.91
N LYS A 179 -30.19 4.90 -20.01
CA LYS A 179 -28.92 5.62 -20.14
C LYS A 179 -27.78 4.75 -20.63
N GLY A 180 -27.94 3.45 -20.68
CA GLY A 180 -26.92 2.52 -21.13
C GLY A 180 -26.84 1.23 -20.35
N SER A 181 -25.75 0.52 -20.54
CA SER A 181 -25.46 -0.76 -19.90
C SER A 181 -24.36 -0.62 -18.86
N TYR A 182 -24.52 -1.33 -17.74
CA TYR A 182 -23.59 -1.28 -16.61
C TYR A 182 -23.33 -2.70 -16.12
N ILE A 183 -22.14 -2.93 -15.57
CA ILE A 183 -21.89 -4.15 -14.79
C ILE A 183 -22.27 -3.91 -13.34
N SER A 184 -23.01 -4.85 -12.78
CA SER A 184 -23.47 -4.86 -11.39
C SER A 184 -23.12 -6.17 -10.70
N HIS A 185 -23.40 -6.26 -9.39
CA HIS A 185 -23.20 -7.45 -8.57
C HIS A 185 -21.72 -7.88 -8.44
N LEU A 186 -20.86 -6.90 -8.25
CA LEU A 186 -19.45 -7.12 -7.97
C LEU A 186 -19.13 -7.15 -6.45
N ASP A 187 -20.18 -7.12 -5.62
CA ASP A 187 -20.05 -7.03 -4.16
C ASP A 187 -19.50 -8.34 -3.55
N SER A 188 -18.83 -8.21 -2.42
CA SER A 188 -18.52 -9.29 -1.47
C SER A 188 -17.75 -10.48 -2.07
N GLY A 189 -16.89 -10.24 -3.04
CA GLY A 189 -16.06 -11.28 -3.63
C GLY A 189 -16.78 -12.26 -4.55
N ASN A 190 -18.08 -12.11 -4.76
CA ASN A 190 -18.91 -13.06 -5.51
C ASN A 190 -18.93 -12.83 -7.02
N GLY A 191 -18.49 -11.67 -7.48
CA GLY A 191 -18.48 -11.32 -8.89
C GLY A 191 -17.20 -10.58 -9.30
N SER A 192 -16.82 -10.77 -10.56
CA SER A 192 -15.74 -10.01 -11.17
C SER A 192 -15.97 -9.77 -12.64
N VAL A 193 -15.29 -8.78 -13.19
CA VAL A 193 -15.21 -8.53 -14.63
C VAL A 193 -13.74 -8.49 -15.04
N ARG A 194 -13.44 -9.16 -16.15
CA ARG A 194 -12.08 -9.20 -16.73
C ARG A 194 -12.11 -8.64 -18.14
N PHE A 195 -11.17 -7.75 -18.42
CA PHE A 195 -10.87 -7.29 -19.76
C PHE A 195 -9.53 -7.90 -20.19
N SER A 196 -9.58 -8.74 -21.21
CA SER A 196 -8.39 -9.34 -21.82
C SER A 196 -7.99 -8.55 -23.08
N PHE A 197 -6.76 -8.74 -23.52
CA PHE A 197 -6.23 -8.07 -24.73
C PHE A 197 -6.23 -6.53 -24.65
N VAL A 198 -6.01 -5.98 -23.48
CA VAL A 198 -5.81 -4.54 -23.29
C VAL A 198 -4.42 -4.19 -23.81
N ASN A 199 -4.37 -3.71 -25.06
CA ASN A 199 -3.13 -3.50 -25.78
C ASN A 199 -2.58 -2.09 -25.58
N VAL A 200 -1.31 -1.99 -25.20
CA VAL A 200 -0.59 -0.73 -25.08
C VAL A 200 0.75 -0.79 -25.81
N PRO A 201 1.25 0.37 -26.35
CA PRO A 201 2.42 0.38 -27.22
C PRO A 201 3.76 0.24 -26.49
N GLU A 202 3.82 0.54 -25.19
CA GLU A 202 5.07 0.57 -24.42
C GLU A 202 4.83 0.08 -22.98
N ASP A 203 5.89 -0.46 -22.35
CA ASP A 203 5.92 -0.70 -20.93
C ASP A 203 5.84 0.63 -20.17
N GLY A 204 5.16 0.64 -19.03
CA GLY A 204 5.20 1.77 -18.11
C GLY A 204 3.91 2.04 -17.38
N GLU A 205 3.82 3.23 -16.80
CA GLU A 205 2.66 3.66 -16.03
C GLU A 205 1.60 4.30 -16.93
N TYR A 206 0.36 3.95 -16.65
CA TYR A 206 -0.83 4.46 -17.30
C TYR A 206 -1.86 4.86 -16.25
N VAL A 207 -2.75 5.79 -16.60
CA VAL A 207 -3.88 6.15 -15.76
C VAL A 207 -5.05 5.22 -16.08
N LEU A 208 -5.55 4.51 -15.08
CA LEU A 208 -6.79 3.76 -15.18
C LEU A 208 -7.91 4.57 -14.54
N THR A 209 -8.95 4.87 -15.30
CA THR A 209 -10.16 5.55 -14.84
C THR A 209 -11.32 4.58 -14.87
N VAL A 210 -12.01 4.44 -13.73
CA VAL A 210 -13.29 3.72 -13.68
C VAL A 210 -14.40 4.75 -13.71
N VAL A 211 -15.26 4.66 -14.72
CA VAL A 211 -16.51 5.42 -14.81
C VAL A 211 -17.60 4.56 -14.21
N PHE A 212 -18.25 5.05 -13.16
CA PHE A 212 -19.16 4.26 -12.35
C PHE A 212 -20.44 5.01 -12.03
N VAL A 213 -21.47 4.24 -11.71
CA VAL A 213 -22.73 4.72 -11.19
C VAL A 213 -23.01 3.99 -9.88
N LYS A 214 -23.45 4.69 -8.87
CA LYS A 214 -23.87 4.07 -7.62
C LYS A 214 -25.19 4.66 -7.13
N SER A 215 -25.89 3.86 -6.33
CA SER A 215 -27.09 4.32 -5.65
C SER A 215 -26.78 5.44 -4.66
N ALA A 216 -27.78 6.25 -4.34
CA ALA A 216 -27.71 7.34 -3.37
C ALA A 216 -27.49 6.88 -1.91
N ASN A 217 -27.17 5.61 -1.66
CA ASN A 217 -26.80 5.18 -0.33
C ASN A 217 -25.42 5.78 0.04
N LYS A 218 -25.31 6.31 1.23
CA LYS A 218 -24.11 7.02 1.73
C LYS A 218 -22.93 6.12 2.05
N LYS A 219 -22.93 4.85 1.64
CA LYS A 219 -21.85 3.91 1.95
C LYS A 219 -20.75 3.99 0.92
N LYS A 220 -19.50 4.09 1.37
CA LYS A 220 -18.32 3.96 0.52
C LYS A 220 -18.33 2.61 -0.18
N LYS A 221 -17.76 2.57 -1.37
CA LYS A 221 -17.65 1.37 -2.20
C LYS A 221 -16.20 1.14 -2.57
N TYR A 222 -15.87 -0.10 -2.90
CA TYR A 222 -14.49 -0.53 -3.10
C TYR A 222 -14.39 -1.53 -4.26
N LEU A 223 -13.31 -1.43 -5.02
CA LEU A 223 -12.85 -2.45 -5.95
C LEU A 223 -11.34 -2.61 -5.85
N GLU A 224 -10.88 -3.80 -6.10
CA GLU A 224 -9.48 -4.13 -6.33
C GLU A 224 -9.28 -4.36 -7.83
N ILE A 225 -8.31 -3.64 -8.41
CA ILE A 225 -7.94 -3.77 -9.80
C ILE A 225 -6.73 -4.69 -9.86
N THR A 226 -6.84 -5.83 -10.53
CA THR A 226 -5.73 -6.79 -10.69
C THR A 226 -5.25 -6.75 -12.13
N VAL A 227 -3.97 -6.48 -12.32
CA VAL A 227 -3.32 -6.39 -13.63
C VAL A 227 -2.46 -7.64 -13.84
N ASN A 228 -2.67 -8.33 -14.97
CA ASN A 228 -1.92 -9.51 -15.39
C ASN A 228 -1.86 -10.62 -14.31
N ALA A 229 -2.91 -10.75 -13.51
CA ALA A 229 -3.03 -11.68 -12.38
C ALA A 229 -1.88 -11.56 -11.34
N ASP A 230 -1.19 -10.44 -11.30
CA ASP A 230 -0.02 -10.21 -10.45
C ASP A 230 -0.21 -8.98 -9.55
N GLU A 231 -0.20 -7.78 -10.10
CA GLU A 231 -0.32 -6.55 -9.32
C GLU A 231 -1.78 -6.19 -9.06
N SER A 232 -2.07 -5.79 -7.82
CA SER A 232 -3.39 -5.33 -7.40
C SER A 232 -3.33 -3.90 -6.89
N TYR A 233 -4.30 -3.11 -7.31
CA TYR A 233 -4.44 -1.69 -6.98
C TYR A 233 -5.77 -1.47 -6.28
N PRO A 234 -5.78 -1.00 -5.02
CA PRO A 234 -7.01 -0.69 -4.31
C PRO A 234 -7.65 0.59 -4.85
N MET A 235 -8.97 0.61 -4.93
CA MET A 235 -9.72 1.78 -5.38
C MET A 235 -11.00 1.97 -4.57
N GLU A 236 -11.10 3.10 -3.88
CA GLU A 236 -12.33 3.52 -3.20
C GLU A 236 -13.17 4.40 -4.12
N PHE A 237 -14.49 4.25 -4.03
CA PHE A 237 -15.43 5.00 -4.84
C PHE A 237 -16.24 5.93 -3.95
N PRO A 238 -16.17 7.25 -4.20
CA PRO A 238 -16.98 8.22 -3.49
C PRO A 238 -18.45 8.10 -3.87
N GLU A 239 -19.29 8.69 -3.07
CA GLU A 239 -20.71 8.76 -3.32
C GLU A 239 -21.02 9.65 -4.53
N THR A 240 -21.92 9.22 -5.42
CA THR A 240 -22.52 10.09 -6.41
C THR A 240 -23.84 10.64 -5.86
N LYS A 241 -24.13 11.92 -6.13
CA LYS A 241 -25.30 12.60 -5.54
C LYS A 241 -26.64 12.04 -5.98
N ALA A 242 -26.68 11.35 -7.10
CA ALA A 242 -27.87 10.72 -7.65
C ALA A 242 -27.50 9.46 -8.41
N TRP A 243 -28.43 8.51 -8.46
CA TRP A 243 -28.29 7.25 -9.21
C TRP A 243 -27.95 7.45 -10.69
N SER A 244 -28.38 8.56 -11.26
CA SER A 244 -28.13 8.92 -12.66
C SER A 244 -26.82 9.70 -12.90
N ARG A 245 -26.04 9.98 -11.86
CA ARG A 245 -24.78 10.69 -12.01
C ARG A 245 -23.63 9.72 -12.10
N GLU A 246 -22.84 9.90 -13.15
CA GLU A 246 -21.54 9.26 -13.26
C GLU A 246 -20.54 9.84 -12.27
N GLY A 247 -19.73 8.96 -11.69
CA GLY A 247 -18.51 9.32 -10.98
C GLY A 247 -17.32 8.77 -11.72
N ARG A 248 -16.16 9.36 -11.48
CA ARG A 248 -14.87 8.92 -12.02
C ARG A 248 -13.86 8.81 -10.90
N THR A 249 -13.16 7.69 -10.86
CA THR A 249 -12.05 7.46 -9.92
C THR A 249 -10.87 6.93 -10.68
N GLN A 250 -9.68 7.40 -10.35
CA GLN A 250 -8.46 7.10 -11.11
C GLN A 250 -7.39 6.50 -10.20
N THR A 251 -6.56 5.65 -10.79
CA THR A 251 -5.31 5.17 -10.18
C THR A 251 -4.24 4.99 -11.25
N LEU A 252 -2.98 5.03 -10.87
CA LEU A 252 -1.87 4.67 -11.74
C LEU A 252 -1.67 3.16 -11.70
N ILE A 253 -1.51 2.55 -12.86
CA ILE A 253 -1.21 1.14 -13.03
C ILE A 253 0.00 0.94 -13.92
N SER A 254 0.71 -0.16 -13.74
CA SER A 254 1.80 -0.57 -14.61
C SER A 254 1.29 -1.59 -15.63
N LEU A 255 1.53 -1.32 -16.91
CA LEU A 255 1.21 -2.22 -18.00
C LEU A 255 2.46 -2.59 -18.79
N ASN A 256 2.44 -3.78 -19.38
CA ASN A 256 3.48 -4.25 -20.28
C ASN A 256 3.10 -3.95 -21.74
N LYS A 257 4.10 -3.69 -22.56
CA LYS A 257 3.90 -3.57 -24.02
C LYS A 257 3.17 -4.81 -24.55
N GLY A 258 2.17 -4.58 -25.38
CA GLY A 258 1.30 -5.64 -25.91
C GLY A 258 0.05 -5.81 -25.09
N ASP A 259 -0.47 -7.03 -25.05
CA ASP A 259 -1.72 -7.35 -24.42
C ASP A 259 -1.60 -7.54 -22.91
N ASN A 260 -2.53 -6.94 -22.18
CA ASN A 260 -2.65 -7.04 -20.74
C ASN A 260 -4.05 -7.52 -20.34
N THR A 261 -4.16 -8.09 -19.15
CA THR A 261 -5.43 -8.45 -18.54
C THR A 261 -5.69 -7.55 -17.34
N ILE A 262 -6.89 -6.99 -17.26
CA ILE A 262 -7.36 -6.17 -16.14
C ILE A 262 -8.64 -6.78 -15.58
N GLU A 263 -8.62 -7.10 -14.29
CA GLU A 263 -9.78 -7.65 -13.57
C GLU A 263 -10.20 -6.70 -12.46
N LEU A 264 -11.49 -6.47 -12.33
CA LEU A 264 -12.09 -5.68 -11.26
C LEU A 264 -12.99 -6.57 -10.40
N LYS A 265 -12.75 -6.57 -9.08
CA LYS A 265 -13.57 -7.28 -8.11
C LYS A 265 -13.50 -6.62 -6.74
N ASN A 266 -14.48 -6.87 -5.90
CA ASN A 266 -14.39 -6.57 -4.48
C ASN A 266 -14.13 -7.88 -3.70
N PRO A 267 -12.95 -8.08 -3.12
CA PRO A 267 -12.63 -9.32 -2.43
C PRO A 267 -13.11 -9.36 -0.97
N ILE A 268 -13.78 -8.32 -0.49
CA ILE A 268 -14.08 -8.14 0.93
C ILE A 268 -15.39 -8.83 1.30
N GLY A 269 -15.32 -9.96 1.96
CA GLY A 269 -16.49 -10.67 2.49
C GLY A 269 -16.77 -10.40 3.98
N SER A 270 -15.75 -9.99 4.73
CA SER A 270 -15.84 -9.80 6.18
C SER A 270 -14.84 -8.73 6.67
N PRO A 271 -14.96 -8.24 7.90
CA PRO A 271 -13.94 -7.38 8.52
C PRO A 271 -12.53 -7.99 8.53
N MET A 272 -12.43 -9.30 8.73
CA MET A 272 -11.15 -10.02 8.71
C MET A 272 -10.51 -10.00 7.31
N ASP A 273 -11.30 -10.17 6.25
CA ASP A 273 -10.82 -10.05 4.87
C ASP A 273 -10.36 -8.63 4.56
N SER A 274 -11.02 -7.63 5.15
CA SER A 274 -10.63 -6.22 5.04
C SER A 274 -9.22 -5.99 5.59
N ALA A 275 -8.93 -6.48 6.79
CA ALA A 275 -7.59 -6.40 7.39
C ALA A 275 -6.55 -7.16 6.56
N ALA A 276 -6.86 -8.38 6.16
CA ALA A 276 -5.99 -9.20 5.32
C ALA A 276 -5.63 -8.50 3.99
N THR A 277 -6.62 -7.86 3.36
CA THR A 277 -6.39 -7.10 2.12
C THR A 277 -5.46 -5.91 2.33
N GLN A 278 -5.62 -5.16 3.42
CA GLN A 278 -4.74 -4.03 3.74
C GLN A 278 -3.30 -4.49 3.99
N TYR A 279 -3.11 -5.54 4.77
CA TYR A 279 -1.79 -6.11 5.04
C TYR A 279 -1.13 -6.64 3.76
N LYS A 280 -1.90 -7.31 2.91
CA LYS A 280 -1.44 -7.80 1.61
C LYS A 280 -1.00 -6.65 0.69
N ASN A 281 -1.78 -5.57 0.63
CA ASN A 281 -1.45 -4.40 -0.18
C ASN A 281 -0.13 -3.77 0.26
N MET A 282 0.05 -3.55 1.55
CA MET A 282 1.31 -3.03 2.09
C MET A 282 2.48 -3.97 1.80
N GLY A 283 2.33 -5.26 2.01
CA GLY A 283 3.38 -6.25 1.74
C GLY A 283 3.84 -6.24 0.28
N LYS A 284 2.90 -6.14 -0.66
CA LYS A 284 3.20 -5.99 -2.09
C LYS A 284 3.97 -4.71 -2.39
N GLU A 285 3.54 -3.59 -1.81
CA GLU A 285 4.20 -2.30 -2.01
C GLU A 285 5.62 -2.27 -1.43
N LEU A 286 5.84 -2.89 -0.27
CA LEU A 286 7.18 -3.02 0.31
C LEU A 286 8.11 -3.80 -0.62
N LYS A 287 7.65 -4.92 -1.16
CA LYS A 287 8.42 -5.76 -2.09
C LYS A 287 8.72 -5.01 -3.39
N ARG A 288 7.73 -4.31 -3.94
CA ARG A 288 7.91 -3.48 -5.14
C ARG A 288 8.91 -2.36 -4.91
N ALA A 289 8.77 -1.63 -3.82
CA ALA A 289 9.60 -0.46 -3.51
C ALA A 289 11.07 -0.82 -3.30
N THR A 290 11.36 -1.89 -2.57
CA THR A 290 12.74 -2.33 -2.33
C THR A 290 13.43 -2.80 -3.61
N LYS A 291 12.69 -3.47 -4.49
CA LYS A 291 13.19 -3.90 -5.80
C LYS A 291 13.48 -2.70 -6.70
N LEU A 292 12.54 -1.78 -6.81
CA LEU A 292 12.71 -0.58 -7.64
C LEU A 292 13.87 0.30 -7.16
N TYR A 293 14.04 0.44 -5.86
CA TYR A 293 15.17 1.18 -5.29
C TYR A 293 16.51 0.55 -5.67
N ALA A 294 16.62 -0.76 -5.53
CA ALA A 294 17.83 -1.50 -5.88
C ALA A 294 18.19 -1.38 -7.37
N GLU A 295 17.18 -1.48 -8.24
CA GLU A 295 17.35 -1.30 -9.70
C GLU A 295 17.76 0.13 -10.06
N LYS A 296 17.08 1.13 -9.46
CA LYS A 296 17.34 2.55 -9.74
C LYS A 296 18.76 2.99 -9.39
N TYR A 297 19.30 2.51 -8.27
CA TYR A 297 20.61 2.91 -7.77
C TYR A 297 21.70 1.88 -8.02
N ASN A 298 21.36 0.76 -8.67
CA ASN A 298 22.29 -0.35 -8.95
C ASN A 298 23.00 -0.82 -7.67
N VAL A 299 22.24 -1.09 -6.64
CA VAL A 299 22.69 -1.57 -5.33
C VAL A 299 21.99 -2.88 -4.98
N PRO A 300 22.53 -3.69 -4.05
CA PRO A 300 21.83 -4.86 -3.56
C PRO A 300 20.48 -4.49 -2.95
N GLU A 301 19.46 -5.30 -3.21
CA GLU A 301 18.15 -5.15 -2.60
C GLU A 301 18.25 -5.36 -1.08
N LYS A 302 17.62 -4.45 -0.33
CA LYS A 302 17.43 -4.57 1.12
C LYS A 302 15.98 -5.02 1.39
N PRO A 303 15.71 -6.33 1.49
CA PRO A 303 14.38 -6.80 1.78
C PRO A 303 13.96 -6.37 3.20
N ILE A 304 12.67 -6.04 3.34
CA ILE A 304 12.11 -5.59 4.61
C ILE A 304 11.44 -6.78 5.31
N VAL A 305 11.81 -7.04 6.57
CA VAL A 305 11.06 -7.94 7.44
C VAL A 305 9.72 -7.28 7.75
N TYR A 306 8.63 -7.93 7.38
CA TYR A 306 7.28 -7.40 7.53
C TYR A 306 6.60 -8.05 8.72
N SER A 307 6.42 -7.29 9.79
CA SER A 307 5.83 -7.73 11.04
C SER A 307 4.42 -7.16 11.20
N ILE A 308 3.43 -8.03 11.19
CA ILE A 308 2.04 -7.67 11.39
C ILE A 308 1.72 -7.78 12.86
N CYS A 309 1.12 -6.73 13.40
CA CYS A 309 0.61 -6.69 14.76
C CYS A 309 -0.91 -6.51 14.73
N GLU A 310 -1.62 -7.58 15.03
CA GLU A 310 -3.08 -7.61 15.10
C GLU A 310 -3.51 -8.06 16.51
N TRP A 311 -4.47 -7.35 17.09
CA TRP A 311 -4.93 -7.62 18.48
C TRP A 311 -6.42 -7.39 18.66
#